data_c1645dc46c50423b23046763f388888b
#
_entry.id   c1645dc46c50423b23046763f388888b
#
_cell.length_a   1.000
_cell.length_b   1.000
_cell.length_c   1.000
_cell.angle_alpha   90.00
_cell.angle_beta   90.00
_cell.angle_gamma   90.00
#
_symmetry.space_group_name_H-M   'P 1'
#
loop_
_entity.id
_entity.type
_entity.pdbx_description
1 polymer ?
#
loop_
_entity_poly.entity_id
_entity_poly.type
_entity_poly.pdbx_seq_one_letter_code
_entity_poly.pdbx_strand_id
1 'polypeptide(L)'
;MALSIFPSWLGGYEIKQHITNPNIEVGDYSYYSGYYHQHHFEDQCVHYLLGDKSSNEVWQSGIFGEVDKLIIGRFCSIASGVVIMMAGNQGHRHDWISSFPFDFAEFGDGVKSGFERAGNTVIGNDVWLGAECVIMPGVTIGDGAVIGTRAVITKDVAPYSIVVGNPGRCVKKKIYCIRS
;
A
#
# COMPACT_ATOMS: atom_id res chain seq x y z
N MET A 1 21.49 22.81 4.30
CA MET A 1 21.19 21.69 3.38
C MET A 1 20.52 20.61 4.21
N ALA A 2 19.31 20.19 3.85
CA ALA A 2 18.71 19.02 4.48
C ALA A 2 19.56 17.79 4.14
N LEU A 3 19.89 16.97 5.15
CA LEU A 3 20.61 15.72 4.94
C LEU A 3 19.72 14.80 4.07
N SER A 4 20.30 14.23 3.02
CA SER A 4 19.60 13.24 2.19
C SER A 4 19.27 12.00 3.01
N ILE A 5 18.02 11.55 2.96
CA ILE A 5 17.57 10.33 3.64
C ILE A 5 18.27 9.10 3.03
N PHE A 6 18.48 9.13 1.71
CA PHE A 6 19.16 8.08 0.97
C PHE A 6 20.39 8.67 0.26
N PRO A 7 21.60 8.55 0.82
CA PRO A 7 22.81 9.11 0.23
C PRO A 7 23.25 8.41 -1.07
N SER A 8 22.76 7.19 -1.32
CA SER A 8 23.07 6.39 -2.50
C SER A 8 21.89 5.51 -2.90
N TRP A 9 21.76 5.21 -4.18
CA TRP A 9 20.78 4.27 -4.69
C TRP A 9 21.01 2.82 -4.21
N LEU A 10 22.21 2.52 -3.72
CA LEU A 10 22.54 1.24 -3.08
C LEU A 10 22.01 1.12 -1.66
N GLY A 11 21.58 2.23 -1.07
CA GLY A 11 21.09 2.30 0.31
C GLY A 11 19.60 2.05 0.42
N GLY A 12 19.23 1.49 1.55
CA GLY A 12 17.85 1.34 2.02
C GLY A 12 17.84 1.31 3.53
N TYR A 13 16.66 1.30 4.12
CA TYR A 13 16.51 1.14 5.57
C TYR A 13 15.39 0.14 5.90
N GLU A 14 15.48 -0.47 7.07
CA GLU A 14 14.44 -1.36 7.60
C GLU A 14 13.19 -0.55 7.97
N ILE A 15 12.07 -0.85 7.32
CA ILE A 15 10.84 -0.04 7.40
C ILE A 15 10.31 0.02 8.83
N LYS A 16 10.27 -1.11 9.53
CA LYS A 16 9.69 -1.26 10.86
C LYS A 16 10.19 -0.23 11.87
N GLN A 17 11.46 0.18 11.77
CA GLN A 17 12.09 1.13 12.69
C GLN A 17 11.66 2.58 12.46
N HIS A 18 10.98 2.87 11.35
CA HIS A 18 10.62 4.22 10.92
C HIS A 18 9.10 4.44 10.80
N ILE A 19 8.28 3.43 11.12
CA ILE A 19 6.82 3.54 11.09
C ILE A 19 6.33 4.29 12.33
N THR A 20 5.49 5.27 12.09
CA THR A 20 4.80 6.05 13.15
C THR A 20 3.28 5.85 13.11
N ASN A 21 2.70 5.49 11.97
CA ASN A 21 1.27 5.24 11.81
C ASN A 21 0.88 3.90 12.46
N PRO A 22 -0.02 3.88 13.46
CA PRO A 22 -0.44 2.67 14.16
C PRO A 22 -1.27 1.70 13.29
N ASN A 23 -1.72 2.15 12.12
CA ASN A 23 -2.45 1.32 11.17
C ASN A 23 -1.53 0.64 10.13
N ILE A 24 -0.20 0.72 10.34
CA ILE A 24 0.81 0.03 9.52
C ILE A 24 1.53 -1.00 10.41
N GLU A 25 1.47 -2.26 10.03
CA GLU A 25 2.18 -3.36 10.67
C GLU A 25 3.25 -3.89 9.72
N VAL A 26 4.52 -3.97 10.17
CA VAL A 26 5.63 -4.43 9.33
C VAL A 26 6.44 -5.50 10.04
N GLY A 27 6.68 -6.61 9.35
CA GLY A 27 7.55 -7.69 9.79
C GLY A 27 9.05 -7.33 9.69
N ASP A 28 9.87 -8.11 10.40
CA ASP A 28 11.31 -7.88 10.49
C ASP A 28 12.01 -8.02 9.12
N TYR A 29 13.11 -7.29 8.94
CA TYR A 29 13.99 -7.35 7.76
C TYR A 29 13.32 -6.87 6.45
N SER A 30 12.13 -6.29 6.50
CA SER A 30 11.52 -5.64 5.33
C SER A 30 12.12 -4.26 5.15
N TYR A 31 12.61 -3.96 3.94
CA TYR A 31 13.32 -2.71 3.68
C TYR A 31 12.73 -1.91 2.53
N TYR A 32 12.98 -0.61 2.57
CA TYR A 32 12.62 0.36 1.55
C TYR A 32 13.85 1.05 0.98
N SER A 33 13.91 1.13 -0.35
CA SER A 33 14.94 1.85 -1.10
C SER A 33 14.32 3.04 -1.84
N GLY A 34 14.30 4.21 -1.19
CA GLY A 34 13.58 5.40 -1.65
C GLY A 34 14.44 6.47 -2.32
N TYR A 35 15.62 6.14 -2.83
CA TYR A 35 16.62 7.08 -3.34
C TYR A 35 16.07 8.10 -4.33
N TYR A 36 15.25 7.68 -5.28
CA TYR A 36 14.75 8.56 -6.34
C TYR A 36 13.70 9.56 -5.89
N HIS A 37 13.09 9.36 -4.71
CA HIS A 37 12.03 10.23 -4.17
C HIS A 37 12.45 10.97 -2.90
N GLN A 38 13.46 10.48 -2.17
CA GLN A 38 14.02 11.10 -0.97
C GLN A 38 12.99 11.35 0.16
N HIS A 39 11.96 10.51 0.25
CA HIS A 39 10.96 10.54 1.33
C HIS A 39 10.96 9.21 2.09
N HIS A 40 10.47 9.22 3.31
CA HIS A 40 10.25 7.99 4.08
C HIS A 40 9.14 7.13 3.46
N PHE A 41 9.19 5.83 3.72
CA PHE A 41 8.22 4.86 3.19
C PHE A 41 6.77 5.25 3.49
N GLU A 42 6.48 5.62 4.74
CA GLU A 42 5.15 5.99 5.20
C GLU A 42 4.60 7.21 4.42
N ASP A 43 5.42 8.23 4.24
CA ASP A 43 5.01 9.48 3.58
C ASP A 43 4.92 9.34 2.04
N GLN A 44 5.78 8.49 1.44
CA GLN A 44 5.86 8.34 -0.01
C GLN A 44 4.97 7.24 -0.56
N CYS A 45 4.92 6.11 0.16
CA CYS A 45 4.33 4.90 -0.41
C CYS A 45 2.89 4.64 0.04
N VAL A 46 2.49 5.12 1.23
CA VAL A 46 1.17 4.80 1.80
C VAL A 46 0.24 5.99 1.65
N HIS A 47 -0.77 5.84 0.80
CA HIS A 47 -1.71 6.91 0.48
C HIS A 47 -3.06 6.68 1.14
N TYR A 48 -3.66 7.75 1.69
CA TYR A 48 -5.02 7.77 2.26
C TYR A 48 -5.23 6.87 3.49
N LEU A 49 -4.19 6.61 4.28
CA LEU A 49 -4.30 5.86 5.53
C LEU A 49 -4.38 6.80 6.72
N LEU A 50 -5.49 6.76 7.45
CA LEU A 50 -5.65 7.52 8.69
C LEU A 50 -4.65 7.07 9.75
N GLY A 51 -4.30 7.99 10.66
CA GLY A 51 -3.36 7.74 11.76
C GLY A 51 -1.94 8.25 11.49
N ASP A 52 -1.69 8.89 10.35
CA ASP A 52 -0.47 9.66 10.11
C ASP A 52 -0.46 10.99 10.91
N LYS A 53 0.62 11.74 10.82
CA LYS A 53 0.77 13.01 11.55
C LYS A 53 -0.34 14.03 11.24
N SER A 54 -0.89 14.01 10.05
CA SER A 54 -1.89 14.98 9.60
C SER A 54 -3.31 14.56 9.95
N SER A 55 -3.58 13.28 10.08
CA SER A 55 -4.91 12.70 10.30
C SER A 55 -5.09 12.00 11.65
N ASN A 56 -4.07 12.00 12.50
CA ASN A 56 -4.08 11.26 13.77
C ASN A 56 -5.20 11.71 14.73
N GLU A 57 -5.44 13.01 14.86
CA GLU A 57 -6.51 13.55 15.72
C GLU A 57 -7.88 13.12 15.21
N VAL A 58 -8.08 13.19 13.89
CA VAL A 58 -9.31 12.77 13.22
C VAL A 58 -9.52 11.26 13.38
N TRP A 59 -8.47 10.47 13.24
CA TRP A 59 -8.54 9.01 13.47
C TRP A 59 -8.90 8.67 14.92
N GLN A 60 -8.26 9.32 15.89
CA GLN A 60 -8.52 9.11 17.31
C GLN A 60 -9.92 9.54 17.74
N SER A 61 -10.56 10.45 17.02
CA SER A 61 -11.94 10.86 17.31
C SER A 61 -12.95 9.73 17.06
N GLY A 62 -12.58 8.69 16.31
CA GLY A 62 -13.45 7.56 15.97
C GLY A 62 -14.57 7.86 14.96
N ILE A 63 -14.61 9.07 14.40
CA ILE A 63 -15.67 9.48 13.43
C ILE A 63 -15.73 8.53 12.22
N PHE A 64 -14.59 8.05 11.76
CA PHE A 64 -14.50 7.13 10.62
C PHE A 64 -14.64 5.64 11.00
N GLY A 65 -14.83 5.34 12.29
CA GLY A 65 -14.98 3.97 12.77
C GLY A 65 -13.70 3.14 12.60
N GLU A 66 -13.89 1.89 12.20
CA GLU A 66 -12.76 0.97 11.97
C GLU A 66 -12.04 1.27 10.65
N VAL A 67 -10.73 1.32 10.68
CA VAL A 67 -9.84 1.65 9.55
C VAL A 67 -9.17 0.37 9.04
N ASP A 68 -9.10 0.22 7.72
CA ASP A 68 -8.35 -0.86 7.09
C ASP A 68 -6.85 -0.65 7.29
N LYS A 69 -6.13 -1.72 7.66
CA LYS A 69 -4.70 -1.69 7.96
C LYS A 69 -3.87 -2.08 6.75
N LEU A 70 -2.64 -1.58 6.72
CA LEU A 70 -1.58 -2.10 5.87
C LEU A 70 -0.73 -3.08 6.68
N ILE A 71 -0.65 -4.33 6.21
CA ILE A 71 0.11 -5.41 6.87
C ILE A 71 1.18 -5.91 5.91
N ILE A 72 2.45 -5.79 6.29
CA ILE A 72 3.61 -6.21 5.50
C ILE A 72 4.35 -7.31 6.26
N GLY A 73 4.59 -8.43 5.63
CA GLY A 73 5.35 -9.55 6.18
C GLY A 73 6.83 -9.26 6.35
N ARG A 74 7.61 -10.32 6.51
CA ARG A 74 9.08 -10.27 6.71
C ARG A 74 9.81 -10.34 5.37
N PHE A 75 11.05 -9.83 5.35
CA PHE A 75 11.99 -9.96 4.21
C PHE A 75 11.47 -9.33 2.90
N CYS A 76 10.55 -8.40 2.97
CA CYS A 76 10.04 -7.71 1.79
C CYS A 76 11.04 -6.68 1.28
N SER A 77 11.12 -6.56 -0.06
CA SER A 77 11.94 -5.58 -0.76
C SER A 77 11.04 -4.57 -1.45
N ILE A 78 11.03 -3.32 -1.00
CA ILE A 78 10.17 -2.27 -1.54
C ILE A 78 11.01 -1.20 -2.22
N ALA A 79 10.80 -1.03 -3.52
CA ALA A 79 11.54 -0.08 -4.33
C ALA A 79 10.95 1.34 -4.28
N SER A 80 11.71 2.29 -4.81
CA SER A 80 11.34 3.70 -4.91
C SER A 80 10.03 3.90 -5.67
N GLY A 81 9.18 4.80 -5.17
CA GLY A 81 7.95 5.21 -5.85
C GLY A 81 6.81 4.19 -5.84
N VAL A 82 6.93 3.11 -5.08
CA VAL A 82 5.80 2.21 -4.81
C VAL A 82 4.65 3.01 -4.20
N VAL A 83 3.42 2.75 -4.66
CA VAL A 83 2.20 3.37 -4.14
C VAL A 83 1.27 2.27 -3.62
N ILE A 84 0.89 2.37 -2.36
CA ILE A 84 -0.10 1.50 -1.71
C ILE A 84 -1.30 2.35 -1.37
N MET A 85 -2.38 2.18 -2.14
CA MET A 85 -3.62 2.91 -1.97
C MET A 85 -4.44 2.27 -0.84
N MET A 86 -4.89 3.10 0.09
CA MET A 86 -5.73 2.68 1.21
C MET A 86 -7.11 3.34 1.12
N ALA A 87 -7.90 3.25 2.18
CA ALA A 87 -9.23 3.89 2.31
C ALA A 87 -10.29 3.46 1.27
N GLY A 88 -10.26 2.20 0.85
CA GLY A 88 -11.32 1.62 0.03
C GLY A 88 -11.61 2.41 -1.25
N ASN A 89 -12.86 2.75 -1.49
CA ASN A 89 -13.29 3.53 -2.65
C ASN A 89 -13.22 5.06 -2.43
N GLN A 90 -12.78 5.51 -1.25
CA GLN A 90 -12.68 6.93 -0.88
C GLN A 90 -13.98 7.74 -1.06
N GLY A 91 -15.13 7.07 -1.00
CA GLY A 91 -16.46 7.66 -1.23
C GLY A 91 -16.88 7.74 -2.69
N HIS A 92 -16.00 7.41 -3.63
CA HIS A 92 -16.32 7.42 -5.07
C HIS A 92 -17.00 6.11 -5.49
N ARG A 93 -18.30 6.17 -5.72
CA ARG A 93 -19.10 5.01 -6.17
C ARG A 93 -19.05 4.90 -7.69
N HIS A 94 -18.53 3.79 -8.19
CA HIS A 94 -18.51 3.49 -9.63
C HIS A 94 -19.79 2.82 -10.15
N ASP A 95 -20.65 2.37 -9.24
CA ASP A 95 -21.94 1.72 -9.51
C ASP A 95 -23.14 2.68 -9.33
N TRP A 96 -22.90 3.94 -8.99
CA TRP A 96 -23.91 4.99 -8.96
C TRP A 96 -23.84 5.85 -10.21
N ILE A 97 -24.95 6.58 -10.52
CA ILE A 97 -25.00 7.53 -11.63
C ILE A 97 -23.97 8.64 -11.45
N SER A 98 -23.77 9.10 -10.22
CA SER A 98 -22.74 10.07 -9.87
C SER A 98 -21.63 9.41 -9.06
N SER A 99 -20.38 9.61 -9.47
CA SER A 99 -19.20 9.21 -8.71
C SER A 99 -18.73 10.28 -7.71
N PHE A 100 -19.47 11.39 -7.57
CA PHE A 100 -19.13 12.44 -6.61
C PHE A 100 -19.27 11.91 -5.17
N PRO A 101 -18.28 12.12 -4.29
CA PRO A 101 -18.29 11.61 -2.92
C PRO A 101 -19.15 12.51 -2.02
N PHE A 102 -20.46 12.45 -2.15
CA PHE A 102 -21.38 13.22 -1.33
C PHE A 102 -21.17 12.93 0.15
N ASP A 103 -21.16 13.97 0.94
CA ASP A 103 -20.95 13.94 2.38
C ASP A 103 -22.18 14.53 3.08
N PHE A 104 -22.52 13.96 4.23
CA PHE A 104 -23.64 14.40 5.07
C PHE A 104 -23.50 15.86 5.54
N ALA A 105 -22.26 16.31 5.81
CA ALA A 105 -22.02 17.65 6.32
C ALA A 105 -22.39 18.75 5.32
N GLU A 106 -22.25 18.48 4.02
CA GLU A 106 -22.56 19.45 2.97
C GLU A 106 -23.97 19.34 2.44
N PHE A 107 -24.54 18.12 2.38
CA PHE A 107 -25.78 17.85 1.63
C PHE A 107 -26.97 17.44 2.49
N GLY A 108 -26.80 17.32 3.82
CA GLY A 108 -27.84 17.05 4.80
C GLY A 108 -28.27 15.58 4.95
N ASP A 109 -29.21 15.34 5.84
CA ASP A 109 -29.57 14.01 6.38
C ASP A 109 -30.15 13.00 5.37
N GLY A 110 -30.43 13.40 4.14
CA GLY A 110 -30.95 12.49 3.11
C GLY A 110 -29.89 11.83 2.22
N VAL A 111 -28.62 12.18 2.38
CA VAL A 111 -27.55 11.72 1.52
C VAL A 111 -26.90 10.47 2.11
N LYS A 112 -26.89 9.39 1.36
CA LYS A 112 -26.20 8.15 1.75
C LYS A 112 -24.71 8.29 1.46
N SER A 113 -23.86 7.99 2.46
CA SER A 113 -22.41 7.93 2.24
C SER A 113 -22.06 6.90 1.16
N GLY A 114 -21.23 7.30 0.22
CA GLY A 114 -20.69 6.43 -0.82
C GLY A 114 -19.46 5.60 -0.37
N PHE A 115 -18.95 5.85 0.84
CA PHE A 115 -17.74 5.19 1.31
C PHE A 115 -17.96 3.70 1.54
N GLU A 116 -17.04 2.89 1.01
CA GLU A 116 -16.96 1.44 1.25
C GLU A 116 -15.52 1.05 1.56
N ARG A 117 -15.35 0.30 2.64
CA ARG A 117 -14.06 -0.30 3.00
C ARG A 117 -13.73 -1.40 2.00
N ALA A 118 -12.43 -1.58 1.73
CA ALA A 118 -11.92 -2.68 0.91
C ALA A 118 -11.37 -3.86 1.74
N GLY A 119 -11.21 -3.67 3.06
CA GLY A 119 -10.49 -4.57 3.94
C GLY A 119 -8.99 -4.26 4.01
N ASN A 120 -8.27 -4.98 4.85
CA ASN A 120 -6.85 -4.80 5.02
C ASN A 120 -6.08 -5.09 3.72
N THR A 121 -5.09 -4.26 3.41
CA THR A 121 -4.12 -4.58 2.35
C THR A 121 -3.00 -5.40 2.98
N VAL A 122 -2.76 -6.60 2.44
CA VAL A 122 -1.80 -7.56 3.00
C VAL A 122 -0.70 -7.87 1.99
N ILE A 123 0.55 -7.66 2.39
CA ILE A 123 1.74 -8.04 1.65
C ILE A 123 2.41 -9.16 2.44
N GLY A 124 2.48 -10.36 1.88
CA GLY A 124 3.06 -11.53 2.52
C GLY A 124 4.57 -11.42 2.78
N ASN A 125 5.20 -12.53 3.08
CA ASN A 125 6.65 -12.57 3.34
C ASN A 125 7.44 -12.68 2.03
N ASP A 126 8.70 -12.20 2.01
CA ASP A 126 9.61 -12.31 0.86
C ASP A 126 9.01 -11.76 -0.45
N VAL A 127 8.20 -10.71 -0.36
CA VAL A 127 7.61 -10.04 -1.52
C VAL A 127 8.55 -8.97 -2.05
N TRP A 128 8.71 -8.94 -3.38
CA TRP A 128 9.42 -7.85 -4.05
C TRP A 128 8.43 -6.94 -4.78
N LEU A 129 8.33 -5.68 -4.33
CA LEU A 129 7.59 -4.61 -5.00
C LEU A 129 8.56 -3.79 -5.85
N GLY A 130 8.45 -3.92 -7.16
CA GLY A 130 9.24 -3.18 -8.14
C GLY A 130 8.88 -1.68 -8.16
N ALA A 131 9.83 -0.87 -8.65
CA ALA A 131 9.69 0.58 -8.64
C ALA A 131 8.37 1.08 -9.26
N GLU A 132 7.75 2.06 -8.62
CA GLU A 132 6.53 2.72 -9.10
C GLU A 132 5.33 1.79 -9.34
N CYS A 133 5.32 0.57 -8.77
CA CYS A 133 4.12 -0.26 -8.82
C CYS A 133 3.03 0.30 -7.91
N VAL A 134 1.78 0.04 -8.25
CA VAL A 134 0.60 0.51 -7.52
C VAL A 134 -0.19 -0.69 -6.99
N ILE A 135 -0.47 -0.70 -5.70
CA ILE A 135 -1.29 -1.70 -5.03
C ILE A 135 -2.63 -1.05 -4.68
N MET A 136 -3.72 -1.62 -5.17
CA MET A 136 -5.06 -1.12 -4.89
C MET A 136 -5.55 -1.56 -3.50
N PRO A 137 -6.51 -0.84 -2.89
CA PRO A 137 -7.01 -1.14 -1.55
C PRO A 137 -7.55 -2.57 -1.42
N GLY A 138 -7.30 -3.20 -0.27
CA GLY A 138 -7.83 -4.51 0.09
C GLY A 138 -7.18 -5.71 -0.62
N VAL A 139 -6.14 -5.48 -1.42
CA VAL A 139 -5.43 -6.54 -2.13
C VAL A 139 -4.55 -7.35 -1.18
N THR A 140 -4.56 -8.67 -1.34
CA THR A 140 -3.61 -9.59 -0.70
C THR A 140 -2.56 -10.04 -1.70
N ILE A 141 -1.27 -9.82 -1.38
CA ILE A 141 -0.13 -10.33 -2.15
C ILE A 141 0.50 -11.48 -1.38
N GLY A 142 0.46 -12.68 -1.96
CA GLY A 142 0.98 -13.89 -1.32
C GLY A 142 2.50 -13.91 -1.20
N ASP A 143 2.99 -14.77 -0.29
CA ASP A 143 4.42 -14.94 0.02
C ASP A 143 5.25 -15.16 -1.24
N GLY A 144 6.44 -14.61 -1.26
CA GLY A 144 7.40 -14.78 -2.33
C GLY A 144 6.98 -14.21 -3.70
N ALA A 145 5.90 -13.45 -3.78
CA ALA A 145 5.49 -12.83 -5.05
C ALA A 145 6.46 -11.74 -5.50
N VAL A 146 6.49 -11.50 -6.79
CA VAL A 146 7.23 -10.38 -7.42
C VAL A 146 6.26 -9.53 -8.21
N ILE A 147 6.20 -8.26 -7.86
CA ILE A 147 5.43 -7.25 -8.58
C ILE A 147 6.41 -6.43 -9.42
N GLY A 148 6.24 -6.50 -10.74
CA GLY A 148 7.12 -5.79 -11.67
C GLY A 148 6.95 -4.27 -11.60
N THR A 149 7.98 -3.56 -12.06
CA THR A 149 7.99 -2.09 -12.15
C THR A 149 6.74 -1.58 -12.87
N ARG A 150 6.09 -0.56 -12.32
CA ARG A 150 4.87 0.10 -12.86
C ARG A 150 3.66 -0.82 -13.05
N ALA A 151 3.65 -1.99 -12.44
CA ALA A 151 2.45 -2.84 -12.44
C ALA A 151 1.36 -2.24 -11.55
N VAL A 152 0.09 -2.37 -11.96
CA VAL A 152 -1.07 -1.94 -11.16
C VAL A 152 -1.84 -3.16 -10.70
N ILE A 153 -1.78 -3.44 -9.40
CA ILE A 153 -2.36 -4.64 -8.80
C ILE A 153 -3.76 -4.34 -8.29
N THR A 154 -4.74 -4.88 -8.99
CA THR A 154 -6.17 -4.66 -8.74
C THR A 154 -6.89 -5.87 -8.17
N LYS A 155 -6.19 -6.99 -7.99
CA LYS A 155 -6.71 -8.28 -7.47
C LYS A 155 -5.63 -8.99 -6.70
N ASP A 156 -6.02 -9.91 -5.85
CA ASP A 156 -5.12 -10.75 -5.08
C ASP A 156 -4.10 -11.47 -5.96
N VAL A 157 -2.89 -11.57 -5.45
CA VAL A 157 -1.76 -12.21 -6.09
C VAL A 157 -1.43 -13.50 -5.35
N ALA A 158 -1.48 -14.62 -6.06
CA ALA A 158 -1.13 -15.91 -5.48
C ALA A 158 0.37 -15.97 -5.08
N PRO A 159 0.73 -16.74 -4.05
CA PRO A 159 2.11 -16.90 -3.63
C PRO A 159 3.04 -17.30 -4.79
N TYR A 160 4.27 -16.80 -4.74
CA TYR A 160 5.35 -17.09 -5.70
C TYR A 160 5.03 -16.71 -7.16
N SER A 161 4.06 -15.84 -7.38
CA SER A 161 3.72 -15.33 -8.71
C SER A 161 4.59 -14.15 -9.10
N ILE A 162 4.91 -14.04 -10.39
CA ILE A 162 5.51 -12.87 -11.01
C ILE A 162 4.40 -12.16 -11.78
N VAL A 163 4.07 -10.93 -11.35
CA VAL A 163 2.97 -10.13 -11.89
C VAL A 163 3.51 -8.84 -12.50
N VAL A 164 3.08 -8.52 -13.71
CA VAL A 164 3.50 -7.32 -14.43
C VAL A 164 2.32 -6.67 -15.16
N GLY A 165 2.47 -5.39 -15.52
CA GLY A 165 1.55 -4.66 -16.40
C GLY A 165 0.44 -3.92 -15.67
N ASN A 166 -0.39 -3.23 -16.45
CA ASN A 166 -1.57 -2.47 -16.00
C ASN A 166 -2.79 -2.84 -16.87
N PRO A 167 -3.79 -3.51 -16.32
CA PRO A 167 -3.83 -4.14 -14.99
C PRO A 167 -2.84 -5.30 -14.87
N GLY A 168 -2.34 -5.55 -13.66
CA GLY A 168 -1.36 -6.60 -13.38
C GLY A 168 -1.85 -7.99 -13.77
N ARG A 169 -0.97 -8.76 -14.44
CA ARG A 169 -1.23 -10.16 -14.83
C ARG A 169 -0.07 -11.05 -14.42
N CYS A 170 -0.40 -12.21 -13.92
CA CYS A 170 0.60 -13.23 -13.62
C CYS A 170 1.19 -13.75 -14.93
N VAL A 171 2.48 -13.55 -15.13
CA VAL A 171 3.20 -14.00 -16.33
C VAL A 171 4.00 -15.27 -16.06
N LYS A 172 4.31 -15.56 -14.78
CA LYS A 172 5.10 -16.73 -14.38
C LYS A 172 4.86 -17.03 -12.90
N LYS A 173 5.02 -18.29 -12.50
CA LYS A 173 5.23 -18.70 -11.11
C LYS A 173 6.69 -19.05 -10.88
N LYS A 174 7.24 -18.67 -9.73
CA LYS A 174 8.56 -19.12 -9.30
C LYS A 174 8.50 -20.65 -9.13
N ILE A 175 9.43 -21.36 -9.76
CA ILE A 175 9.60 -22.80 -9.60
C ILE A 175 10.92 -22.98 -8.86
N TYR A 176 10.90 -23.66 -7.73
CA TYR A 176 12.13 -24.09 -7.08
C TYR A 176 12.83 -25.08 -8.01
N CYS A 177 13.92 -24.66 -8.62
CA CYS A 177 14.87 -25.58 -9.22
C CYS A 177 15.84 -25.98 -8.11
N ILE A 178 15.53 -27.04 -7.36
CA ILE A 178 16.54 -27.74 -6.58
C ILE A 178 17.40 -28.44 -7.63
N ARG A 179 18.53 -27.84 -8.00
CA ARG A 179 19.56 -28.57 -8.72
C ARG A 179 20.16 -29.55 -7.72
N SER A 180 19.85 -30.83 -7.91
CA SER A 180 20.55 -31.95 -7.30
C SER A 180 22.01 -31.95 -7.73
#